data_29b64bbb26aa3770a8fbb4da01520236
#
_entry.id   29b64bbb26aa3770a8fbb4da01520236
#
_cell.length_a   1.000
_cell.length_b   1.000
_cell.length_c   1.000
_cell.angle_alpha   90.00
_cell.angle_beta   90.00
_cell.angle_gamma   90.00
#
_symmetry.space_group_name_H-M   'P 1'
#
loop_
_entity.id
_entity.type
_entity.pdbx_description
1 polymer ?
#
loop_
_entity_poly.entity_id
_entity_poly.type
_entity_poly.pdbx_seq_one_letter_code
_entity_poly.pdbx_strand_id
1 'polypeptide(L)'
;MNSQKGQALPLALVALAIGILTIAPFLGHAGSSLIGSRIYEQSISEQYAADAGVEYAIWHLQSGESEVPEGGELELPQFSLNSRSVDVTIDNQGEQIYKITSIATSDDGSRTTIEAYISIILGFFDGDFTTFPGDFTLDQGEEYAGNIYAEGDVQLDQGAAINGGVYAEGNIQLDQGAVINGNVYAAGNVDLDQGAVINGDVCAGGNVQLDQGAVINGNVYAAGNVDLDQGAVISGDVYVGGDVQLDHGAVIQGDYPLPYDGCPLFDISGIDIQTWEISRQ
;
A
#
# COMPACT_ATOMS: atom_id res chain seq x y z
N MET A 1 -68.85 49.29 36.19
CA MET A 1 -67.86 48.15 36.19
C MET A 1 -68.14 47.37 34.93
N ASN A 2 -67.38 47.62 33.89
CA ASN A 2 -67.53 46.96 32.58
C ASN A 2 -67.04 45.49 32.63
N SER A 3 -67.93 44.59 32.33
CA SER A 3 -67.70 43.16 32.28
C SER A 3 -66.81 42.84 31.05
N GLN A 4 -65.58 42.58 31.27
CA GLN A 4 -64.61 42.03 30.25
C GLN A 4 -64.71 40.54 30.08
N LYS A 5 -65.86 39.91 30.32
CA LYS A 5 -66.04 38.48 30.32
C LYS A 5 -66.17 37.76 28.94
N GLY A 6 -66.10 38.52 27.84
CA GLY A 6 -66.32 37.96 26.49
C GLY A 6 -65.10 37.93 25.56
N GLN A 7 -63.95 38.48 25.95
CA GLN A 7 -62.80 38.62 25.04
C GLN A 7 -61.69 37.56 25.19
N ALA A 8 -61.75 36.73 26.22
CA ALA A 8 -60.69 35.71 26.46
C ALA A 8 -60.69 34.56 25.41
N LEU A 9 -61.89 34.14 24.98
CA LEU A 9 -62.02 33.04 24.00
C LEU A 9 -61.54 33.44 22.59
N PRO A 10 -61.89 34.60 22.03
CA PRO A 10 -61.35 35.04 20.75
C PRO A 10 -59.81 35.22 20.79
N LEU A 11 -59.30 35.80 21.88
CA LEU A 11 -57.85 35.98 22.06
C LEU A 11 -57.09 34.64 22.15
N ALA A 12 -57.65 33.69 22.84
CA ALA A 12 -57.05 32.31 22.92
C ALA A 12 -57.07 31.60 21.55
N LEU A 13 -58.15 31.77 20.77
CA LEU A 13 -58.23 31.24 19.41
C LEU A 13 -57.26 31.90 18.45
N VAL A 14 -57.06 33.21 18.54
CA VAL A 14 -56.07 33.93 17.73
C VAL A 14 -54.65 33.53 18.12
N ALA A 15 -54.35 33.40 19.41
CA ALA A 15 -53.05 32.92 19.89
C ALA A 15 -52.77 31.48 19.45
N LEU A 16 -53.76 30.58 19.47
CA LEU A 16 -53.66 29.23 18.97
C LEU A 16 -53.40 29.20 17.47
N ALA A 17 -54.13 30.01 16.69
CA ALA A 17 -53.94 30.10 15.24
C ALA A 17 -52.56 30.64 14.87
N ILE A 18 -52.05 31.64 15.57
CA ILE A 18 -50.69 32.18 15.39
C ILE A 18 -49.65 31.12 15.78
N GLY A 19 -49.87 30.39 16.88
CA GLY A 19 -49.00 29.26 17.32
C GLY A 19 -48.92 28.18 16.27
N ILE A 20 -50.03 27.73 15.70
CA ILE A 20 -50.04 26.73 14.62
C ILE A 20 -49.34 27.26 13.36
N LEU A 21 -49.59 28.51 12.99
CA LEU A 21 -49.01 29.13 11.79
C LEU A 21 -47.48 29.29 11.88
N THR A 22 -46.94 29.44 13.09
CA THR A 22 -45.52 29.58 13.34
C THR A 22 -44.83 28.25 13.56
N ILE A 23 -45.47 27.29 14.26
CA ILE A 23 -44.87 25.99 14.62
C ILE A 23 -44.84 25.01 13.43
N ALA A 24 -45.90 25.00 12.59
CA ALA A 24 -46.00 24.07 11.48
C ALA A 24 -44.84 24.20 10.44
N PRO A 25 -44.41 25.40 10.02
CA PRO A 25 -43.25 25.55 9.15
C PRO A 25 -41.95 25.09 9.81
N PHE A 26 -41.77 25.34 11.13
CA PHE A 26 -40.58 24.87 11.88
C PHE A 26 -40.52 23.38 11.97
N LEU A 27 -41.65 22.69 12.22
CA LEU A 27 -41.72 21.23 12.24
C LEU A 27 -41.43 20.63 10.85
N GLY A 28 -41.94 21.25 9.79
CA GLY A 28 -41.67 20.85 8.41
C GLY A 28 -40.17 20.99 8.07
N HIS A 29 -39.57 22.11 8.49
CA HIS A 29 -38.13 22.31 8.24
C HIS A 29 -37.25 21.39 9.07
N ALA A 30 -37.59 21.11 10.32
CA ALA A 30 -36.92 20.16 11.17
C ALA A 30 -37.05 18.73 10.60
N GLY A 31 -38.22 18.34 10.11
CA GLY A 31 -38.47 17.08 9.45
C GLY A 31 -37.60 16.88 8.18
N SER A 32 -37.56 17.91 7.33
CA SER A 32 -36.74 17.88 6.11
C SER A 32 -35.22 17.80 6.42
N SER A 33 -34.78 18.50 7.47
CA SER A 33 -33.38 18.47 7.91
C SER A 33 -33.00 17.10 8.47
N LEU A 34 -33.88 16.46 9.24
CA LEU A 34 -33.63 15.10 9.77
C LEU A 34 -33.60 14.03 8.67
N ILE A 35 -34.47 14.15 7.67
CA ILE A 35 -34.46 13.22 6.51
C ILE A 35 -33.20 13.45 5.70
N GLY A 36 -32.80 14.67 5.45
CA GLY A 36 -31.58 15.02 4.75
C GLY A 36 -30.32 14.49 5.47
N SER A 37 -30.27 14.61 6.80
CA SER A 37 -29.17 14.07 7.61
C SER A 37 -29.08 12.54 7.52
N ARG A 38 -30.22 11.84 7.58
CA ARG A 38 -30.25 10.39 7.45
C ARG A 38 -29.80 9.91 6.07
N ILE A 39 -30.27 10.55 5.01
CA ILE A 39 -29.85 10.22 3.63
C ILE A 39 -28.35 10.44 3.47
N TYR A 40 -27.83 11.52 4.04
CA TYR A 40 -26.40 11.84 4.00
C TYR A 40 -25.57 10.79 4.77
N GLU A 41 -25.95 10.44 6.00
CA GLU A 41 -25.29 9.40 6.80
C GLU A 41 -25.30 8.03 6.12
N GLN A 42 -26.45 7.65 5.53
CA GLN A 42 -26.57 6.41 4.78
C GLN A 42 -25.67 6.39 3.57
N SER A 43 -25.63 7.47 2.83
CA SER A 43 -24.78 7.67 1.66
C SER A 43 -23.29 7.55 1.98
N ILE A 44 -22.84 8.18 3.06
CA ILE A 44 -21.44 8.09 3.52
C ILE A 44 -21.13 6.66 3.95
N SER A 45 -22.04 6.00 4.68
CA SER A 45 -21.84 4.63 5.13
C SER A 45 -21.73 3.62 3.96
N GLU A 46 -22.50 3.82 2.89
CA GLU A 46 -22.40 3.02 1.67
C GLU A 46 -21.06 3.27 0.94
N GLN A 47 -20.67 4.55 0.85
CA GLN A 47 -19.40 4.89 0.22
C GLN A 47 -18.20 4.30 0.97
N TYR A 48 -18.17 4.39 2.30
CA TYR A 48 -17.10 3.76 3.10
C TYR A 48 -17.10 2.24 2.99
N ALA A 49 -18.27 1.61 2.87
CA ALA A 49 -18.34 0.18 2.70
C ALA A 49 -17.83 -0.26 1.32
N ALA A 50 -18.16 0.49 0.26
CA ALA A 50 -17.65 0.21 -1.07
C ALA A 50 -16.13 0.50 -1.18
N ASP A 51 -15.65 1.55 -0.53
CA ASP A 51 -14.21 1.89 -0.45
C ASP A 51 -13.41 0.77 0.23
N ALA A 52 -13.89 0.28 1.36
CA ALA A 52 -13.28 -0.87 2.04
C ALA A 52 -13.25 -2.15 1.16
N GLY A 53 -14.18 -2.29 0.22
CA GLY A 53 -14.17 -3.37 -0.76
C GLY A 53 -13.03 -3.22 -1.77
N VAL A 54 -12.72 -2.00 -2.18
CA VAL A 54 -11.54 -1.74 -3.04
C VAL A 54 -10.25 -2.05 -2.28
N GLU A 55 -10.10 -1.59 -1.03
CA GLU A 55 -8.94 -1.89 -0.20
C GLU A 55 -8.78 -3.41 0.03
N TYR A 56 -9.89 -4.13 0.23
CA TYR A 56 -9.87 -5.58 0.37
C TYR A 56 -9.37 -6.28 -0.90
N ALA A 57 -9.80 -5.82 -2.09
CA ALA A 57 -9.31 -6.35 -3.35
C ALA A 57 -7.81 -6.09 -3.55
N ILE A 58 -7.36 -4.89 -3.22
CA ILE A 58 -5.95 -4.50 -3.27
C ILE A 58 -5.11 -5.42 -2.37
N TRP A 59 -5.54 -5.60 -1.12
CA TRP A 59 -4.86 -6.52 -0.20
C TRP A 59 -4.81 -7.97 -0.74
N HIS A 60 -5.90 -8.42 -1.36
CA HIS A 60 -5.99 -9.76 -1.93
C HIS A 60 -5.02 -9.97 -3.09
N LEU A 61 -4.89 -8.97 -3.98
CA LEU A 61 -3.91 -8.98 -5.07
C LEU A 61 -2.47 -8.95 -4.55
N GLN A 62 -2.21 -8.27 -3.43
CA GLN A 62 -0.88 -8.17 -2.82
C GLN A 62 -0.46 -9.43 -2.08
N SER A 63 -1.42 -10.11 -1.43
CA SER A 63 -1.14 -11.33 -0.67
C SER A 63 -0.80 -12.53 -1.55
N GLY A 64 -1.04 -12.44 -2.86
CA GLY A 64 -0.82 -13.55 -3.79
C GLY A 64 -1.73 -14.77 -3.55
N GLU A 65 -2.77 -14.64 -2.68
CA GLU A 65 -3.65 -15.76 -2.34
C GLU A 65 -4.42 -16.32 -3.55
N SER A 66 -4.58 -15.54 -4.62
CA SER A 66 -5.26 -15.98 -5.84
C SER A 66 -4.71 -15.24 -7.05
N GLU A 67 -4.22 -15.97 -8.02
CA GLU A 67 -3.88 -15.43 -9.31
C GLU A 67 -5.14 -15.15 -10.13
N VAL A 68 -5.27 -13.95 -10.67
CA VAL A 68 -6.31 -13.60 -11.64
C VAL A 68 -5.69 -13.69 -13.03
N PRO A 69 -5.99 -14.73 -13.84
CA PRO A 69 -5.41 -14.87 -15.17
C PRO A 69 -5.71 -13.64 -16.05
N GLU A 70 -4.83 -13.35 -16.99
CA GLU A 70 -5.05 -12.27 -17.95
C GLU A 70 -6.38 -12.45 -18.70
N GLY A 71 -7.23 -11.42 -18.73
CA GLY A 71 -8.59 -11.47 -19.24
C GLY A 71 -9.56 -12.29 -18.39
N GLY A 72 -9.16 -12.69 -17.17
CA GLY A 72 -9.99 -13.39 -16.20
C GLY A 72 -10.60 -12.47 -15.16
N GLU A 73 -11.62 -12.99 -14.47
CA GLU A 73 -12.37 -12.33 -13.42
C GLU A 73 -12.34 -13.16 -12.14
N LEU A 74 -12.18 -12.52 -10.98
CA LEU A 74 -12.22 -13.13 -9.66
C LEU A 74 -13.26 -12.45 -8.79
N GLU A 75 -14.27 -13.20 -8.35
CA GLU A 75 -15.20 -12.74 -7.32
C GLU A 75 -14.64 -13.06 -5.93
N LEU A 76 -14.46 -12.03 -5.11
CA LEU A 76 -14.02 -12.22 -3.72
C LEU A 76 -15.19 -12.62 -2.80
N PRO A 77 -14.90 -13.28 -1.66
CA PRO A 77 -15.92 -13.58 -0.67
C PRO A 77 -16.67 -12.33 -0.21
N GLN A 78 -18.01 -12.37 -0.33
CA GLN A 78 -18.87 -11.29 0.16
C GLN A 78 -18.67 -11.07 1.65
N PHE A 79 -18.62 -9.83 2.07
CA PHE A 79 -18.56 -9.45 3.49
C PHE A 79 -19.57 -8.35 3.84
N SER A 80 -19.73 -8.06 5.12
CA SER A 80 -20.59 -6.97 5.60
C SER A 80 -19.82 -5.95 6.38
N LEU A 81 -20.03 -4.66 6.05
CA LEU A 81 -19.46 -3.52 6.78
C LEU A 81 -20.54 -2.45 7.00
N ASN A 82 -20.66 -1.95 8.23
CA ASN A 82 -21.65 -0.93 8.61
C ASN A 82 -23.10 -1.29 8.23
N SER A 83 -23.48 -2.56 8.34
CA SER A 83 -24.77 -3.11 7.92
C SER A 83 -25.02 -2.96 6.41
N ARG A 84 -23.97 -2.98 5.61
CA ARG A 84 -24.02 -3.04 4.14
C ARG A 84 -23.38 -4.34 3.69
N SER A 85 -23.98 -5.00 2.70
CA SER A 85 -23.36 -6.11 2.00
C SER A 85 -22.41 -5.58 0.95
N VAL A 86 -21.19 -6.09 0.91
CA VAL A 86 -20.14 -5.66 -0.03
C VAL A 86 -19.77 -6.84 -0.93
N ASP A 87 -19.99 -6.66 -2.22
CA ASP A 87 -19.59 -7.58 -3.29
C ASP A 87 -18.41 -6.97 -4.03
N VAL A 88 -17.34 -7.75 -4.23
CA VAL A 88 -16.10 -7.26 -4.85
C VAL A 88 -15.68 -8.19 -5.97
N THR A 89 -15.38 -7.61 -7.12
CA THR A 89 -14.88 -8.30 -8.30
C THR A 89 -13.59 -7.67 -8.78
N ILE A 90 -12.61 -8.51 -9.13
CA ILE A 90 -11.33 -8.12 -9.73
C ILE A 90 -11.30 -8.67 -11.14
N ASP A 91 -11.08 -7.81 -12.14
CA ASP A 91 -10.98 -8.16 -13.54
C ASP A 91 -9.58 -7.77 -14.05
N ASN A 92 -8.80 -8.76 -14.51
CA ASN A 92 -7.46 -8.55 -15.05
C ASN A 92 -7.54 -8.15 -16.50
N GLN A 93 -7.32 -6.86 -16.79
CA GLN A 93 -7.38 -6.27 -18.14
C GLN A 93 -6.14 -6.56 -19.00
N GLY A 94 -5.13 -7.24 -18.45
CA GLY A 94 -3.81 -7.41 -19.06
C GLY A 94 -2.87 -6.25 -18.75
N GLU A 95 -1.61 -6.39 -19.14
CA GLU A 95 -0.55 -5.40 -18.91
C GLU A 95 -0.45 -4.95 -17.42
N GLN A 96 -0.71 -5.89 -16.49
CA GLN A 96 -0.73 -5.64 -15.04
C GLN A 96 -1.78 -4.60 -14.59
N ILE A 97 -2.80 -4.35 -15.42
CA ILE A 97 -3.91 -3.48 -15.10
C ILE A 97 -5.08 -4.32 -14.59
N TYR A 98 -5.59 -3.98 -13.42
CA TYR A 98 -6.74 -4.61 -12.81
C TYR A 98 -7.86 -3.60 -12.64
N LYS A 99 -9.07 -4.01 -13.05
CA LYS A 99 -10.29 -3.28 -12.73
C LYS A 99 -10.90 -3.90 -11.50
N ILE A 100 -11.05 -3.11 -10.43
CA ILE A 100 -11.76 -3.50 -9.22
C ILE A 100 -13.14 -2.88 -9.26
N THR A 101 -14.17 -3.69 -9.09
CA THR A 101 -15.55 -3.24 -8.92
C THR A 101 -16.02 -3.64 -7.54
N SER A 102 -16.32 -2.64 -6.70
CA SER A 102 -16.88 -2.84 -5.35
C SER A 102 -18.28 -2.27 -5.26
N ILE A 103 -19.23 -3.09 -4.82
CA ILE A 103 -20.66 -2.74 -4.71
C ILE A 103 -21.11 -2.89 -3.27
N ALA A 104 -21.42 -1.78 -2.61
CA ALA A 104 -22.08 -1.78 -1.31
C ALA A 104 -23.60 -1.67 -1.46
N THR A 105 -24.33 -2.61 -0.88
CA THR A 105 -25.80 -2.68 -0.94
C THR A 105 -26.40 -2.53 0.46
N SER A 106 -27.35 -1.62 0.60
CA SER A 106 -28.14 -1.38 1.82
C SER A 106 -29.36 -2.29 1.89
N ASP A 107 -29.95 -2.45 3.09
CA ASP A 107 -31.16 -3.24 3.32
C ASP A 107 -32.39 -2.72 2.55
N ASP A 108 -32.43 -1.44 2.22
CA ASP A 108 -33.49 -0.81 1.42
C ASP A 108 -33.28 -0.97 -0.10
N GLY A 109 -32.18 -1.61 -0.50
CA GLY A 109 -31.84 -1.88 -1.89
C GLY A 109 -31.04 -0.76 -2.58
N SER A 110 -30.72 0.34 -1.89
CA SER A 110 -29.81 1.35 -2.44
C SER A 110 -28.39 0.78 -2.60
N ARG A 111 -27.67 1.24 -3.62
CA ARG A 111 -26.35 0.73 -3.99
C ARG A 111 -25.38 1.87 -4.30
N THR A 112 -24.18 1.71 -3.79
CA THR A 112 -23.02 2.53 -4.20
C THR A 112 -21.99 1.60 -4.84
N THR A 113 -21.59 1.93 -6.06
CA THR A 113 -20.55 1.21 -6.79
C THR A 113 -19.32 2.08 -6.92
N ILE A 114 -18.16 1.52 -6.61
CA ILE A 114 -16.84 2.11 -6.89
C ILE A 114 -16.16 1.23 -7.92
N GLU A 115 -15.73 1.83 -9.01
CA GLU A 115 -14.84 1.22 -9.99
C GLU A 115 -13.47 1.89 -9.88
N ALA A 116 -12.44 1.10 -9.61
CA ALA A 116 -11.07 1.55 -9.54
C ALA A 116 -10.23 0.78 -10.56
N TYR A 117 -9.43 1.49 -11.34
CA TYR A 117 -8.43 0.90 -12.21
C TYR A 117 -7.08 1.08 -11.52
N ILE A 118 -6.43 -0.06 -11.23
CA ILE A 118 -5.13 -0.07 -10.59
C ILE A 118 -4.13 -0.74 -11.53
N SER A 119 -2.92 -0.20 -11.60
CA SER A 119 -1.77 -0.90 -12.16
C SER A 119 -0.88 -1.37 -11.03
N ILE A 120 -0.55 -2.66 -11.02
CA ILE A 120 0.45 -3.19 -10.09
C ILE A 120 1.80 -2.99 -10.76
N ILE A 121 2.44 -1.87 -10.45
CA ILE A 121 3.81 -1.64 -10.91
C ILE A 121 4.73 -2.30 -9.88
N LEU A 122 5.28 -3.45 -10.24
CA LEU A 122 6.45 -4.01 -9.54
C LEU A 122 7.67 -3.12 -9.87
N GLY A 123 7.57 -1.84 -9.50
CA GLY A 123 8.47 -0.78 -9.97
C GLY A 123 9.90 -0.88 -9.50
N PHE A 124 10.19 -1.80 -8.58
CA PHE A 124 11.57 -2.02 -8.12
C PHE A 124 12.26 -3.16 -8.89
N PHE A 125 11.49 -4.11 -9.39
CA PHE A 125 12.05 -5.22 -10.16
C PHE A 125 11.42 -5.24 -11.54
N ASP A 126 12.25 -5.29 -12.56
CA ASP A 126 11.82 -5.40 -13.96
C ASP A 126 11.79 -6.87 -14.37
N GLY A 127 10.61 -7.39 -14.71
CA GLY A 127 10.42 -8.75 -15.22
C GLY A 127 9.97 -9.81 -14.19
N ASP A 128 9.79 -11.04 -14.68
CA ASP A 128 9.30 -12.18 -13.91
C ASP A 128 10.34 -12.70 -12.92
N PHE A 129 9.86 -13.25 -11.79
CA PHE A 129 10.70 -13.92 -10.79
C PHE A 129 10.68 -15.42 -10.95
N THR A 130 11.83 -16.05 -10.71
CA THR A 130 11.88 -17.48 -10.42
C THR A 130 11.82 -17.68 -8.91
N THR A 131 10.78 -18.38 -8.44
CA THR A 131 10.57 -18.64 -7.01
C THR A 131 11.33 -19.87 -6.55
N PHE A 132 12.00 -19.73 -5.42
CA PHE A 132 12.72 -20.80 -4.71
C PHE A 132 12.09 -20.98 -3.32
N PRO A 133 11.46 -22.13 -3.02
CA PRO A 133 10.93 -22.40 -1.70
C PRO A 133 12.08 -22.67 -0.72
N GLY A 134 12.34 -21.74 0.19
CA GLY A 134 13.43 -21.76 1.15
C GLY A 134 14.65 -20.96 0.71
N ASP A 135 15.83 -21.38 1.17
CA ASP A 135 17.08 -20.67 0.89
C ASP A 135 17.54 -20.89 -0.56
N PHE A 136 18.15 -19.86 -1.13
CA PHE A 136 18.80 -19.93 -2.43
C PHE A 136 20.30 -19.72 -2.28
N THR A 137 21.08 -20.65 -2.84
CA THR A 137 22.54 -20.53 -2.87
C THR A 137 23.05 -20.64 -4.30
N LEU A 138 23.94 -19.72 -4.69
CA LEU A 138 24.65 -19.77 -5.96
C LEU A 138 26.13 -20.06 -5.69
N ASP A 139 26.62 -21.18 -6.22
CA ASP A 139 27.96 -21.68 -5.95
C ASP A 139 29.05 -20.77 -6.57
N GLN A 140 30.29 -20.94 -6.09
CA GLN A 140 31.43 -20.10 -6.49
C GLN A 140 31.58 -19.97 -8.01
N GLY A 141 31.52 -18.72 -8.49
CA GLY A 141 31.75 -18.39 -9.91
C GLY A 141 30.61 -18.77 -10.84
N GLU A 142 29.49 -19.21 -10.30
CA GLU A 142 28.28 -19.46 -11.11
C GLU A 142 27.57 -18.16 -11.44
N GLU A 143 26.83 -18.17 -12.56
CA GLU A 143 26.01 -17.06 -13.00
C GLU A 143 24.55 -17.51 -13.13
N TYR A 144 23.63 -16.68 -12.64
CA TYR A 144 22.19 -16.81 -12.80
C TYR A 144 21.64 -15.63 -13.59
N ALA A 145 20.79 -15.90 -14.60
CA ALA A 145 20.13 -14.86 -15.40
C ALA A 145 18.65 -14.79 -15.09
N GLY A 146 18.19 -13.64 -14.63
CA GLY A 146 16.81 -13.37 -14.24
C GLY A 146 16.66 -12.97 -12.78
N ASN A 147 15.43 -12.60 -12.39
CA ASN A 147 15.13 -12.23 -11.02
C ASN A 147 14.85 -13.45 -10.15
N ILE A 148 15.21 -13.37 -8.88
CA ILE A 148 15.06 -14.43 -7.87
C ILE A 148 14.13 -13.95 -6.75
N TYR A 149 13.14 -14.78 -6.42
CA TYR A 149 12.39 -14.72 -5.19
C TYR A 149 12.71 -15.94 -4.33
N ALA A 150 13.26 -15.73 -3.14
CA ALA A 150 13.55 -16.79 -2.17
C ALA A 150 12.67 -16.62 -0.92
N GLU A 151 12.00 -17.68 -0.48
CA GLU A 151 11.23 -17.70 0.77
C GLU A 151 12.15 -17.78 2.01
N GLY A 152 13.45 -17.87 1.85
CA GLY A 152 14.47 -17.91 2.89
C GLY A 152 15.60 -16.94 2.64
N ASP A 153 16.82 -17.35 3.08
CA ASP A 153 18.03 -16.58 2.88
C ASP A 153 18.57 -16.74 1.44
N VAL A 154 19.28 -15.72 0.96
CA VAL A 154 20.02 -15.78 -0.31
C VAL A 154 21.51 -15.67 -0.04
N GLN A 155 22.30 -16.64 -0.51
CA GLN A 155 23.75 -16.65 -0.41
C GLN A 155 24.39 -16.75 -1.79
N LEU A 156 25.28 -15.83 -2.10
CA LEU A 156 26.13 -15.88 -3.27
C LEU A 156 27.57 -16.16 -2.83
N ASP A 157 28.10 -17.32 -3.23
CA ASP A 157 29.47 -17.68 -2.94
C ASP A 157 30.47 -16.83 -3.76
N GLN A 158 31.74 -16.92 -3.42
CA GLN A 158 32.80 -16.08 -3.98
C GLN A 158 32.77 -15.99 -5.52
N GLY A 159 32.55 -14.78 -6.03
CA GLY A 159 32.55 -14.50 -7.47
C GLY A 159 31.31 -14.96 -8.22
N ALA A 160 30.26 -15.43 -7.51
CA ALA A 160 28.97 -15.74 -8.10
C ALA A 160 28.27 -14.46 -8.57
N ALA A 161 27.44 -14.57 -9.61
CA ALA A 161 26.75 -13.39 -10.16
C ALA A 161 25.28 -13.65 -10.49
N ILE A 162 24.41 -12.72 -10.08
CA ILE A 162 23.01 -12.67 -10.52
C ILE A 162 22.82 -11.51 -11.49
N ASN A 163 22.37 -11.82 -12.72
CA ASN A 163 22.04 -10.85 -13.76
C ASN A 163 20.52 -10.49 -13.71
N GLY A 164 20.08 -10.01 -12.58
CA GLY A 164 18.69 -9.64 -12.26
C GLY A 164 18.59 -9.14 -10.86
N GLY A 165 17.35 -8.90 -10.40
CA GLY A 165 17.06 -8.50 -9.03
C GLY A 165 16.90 -9.71 -8.10
N VAL A 166 17.03 -9.46 -6.79
CA VAL A 166 16.88 -10.47 -5.74
C VAL A 166 15.91 -9.99 -4.68
N TYR A 167 14.90 -10.81 -4.44
CA TYR A 167 13.97 -10.67 -3.31
C TYR A 167 14.16 -11.87 -2.36
N ALA A 168 14.42 -11.61 -1.08
CA ALA A 168 14.53 -12.62 -0.04
C ALA A 168 13.62 -12.29 1.15
N GLU A 169 12.88 -13.29 1.63
CA GLU A 169 12.17 -13.17 2.92
C GLU A 169 13.10 -13.28 4.13
N GLY A 170 14.34 -13.71 3.91
CA GLY A 170 15.41 -13.79 4.89
C GLY A 170 16.48 -12.72 4.70
N ASN A 171 17.73 -13.13 4.98
CA ASN A 171 18.93 -12.31 4.80
C ASN A 171 19.52 -12.52 3.40
N ILE A 172 20.32 -11.55 2.97
CA ILE A 172 21.11 -11.66 1.74
C ILE A 172 22.58 -11.50 2.09
N GLN A 173 23.38 -12.49 1.71
CA GLN A 173 24.83 -12.50 1.91
C GLN A 173 25.54 -12.66 0.57
N LEU A 174 26.45 -11.74 0.28
CA LEU A 174 27.34 -11.78 -0.87
C LEU A 174 28.76 -12.02 -0.38
N ASP A 175 29.32 -13.18 -0.70
CA ASP A 175 30.71 -13.47 -0.42
C ASP A 175 31.66 -12.68 -1.31
N GLN A 176 32.96 -12.75 -1.04
CA GLN A 176 33.98 -11.93 -1.67
C GLN A 176 33.89 -11.89 -3.21
N GLY A 177 33.62 -10.69 -3.76
CA GLY A 177 33.57 -10.46 -5.19
C GLY A 177 32.30 -10.95 -5.87
N ALA A 178 31.30 -11.39 -5.12
CA ALA A 178 29.97 -11.73 -5.67
C ALA A 178 29.26 -10.46 -6.16
N VAL A 179 28.39 -10.62 -7.17
CA VAL A 179 27.74 -9.48 -7.85
C VAL A 179 26.25 -9.72 -8.04
N ILE A 180 25.43 -8.71 -7.70
CA ILE A 180 24.03 -8.61 -8.13
C ILE A 180 23.89 -7.41 -9.06
N ASN A 181 23.38 -7.65 -10.29
CA ASN A 181 23.24 -6.61 -11.30
C ASN A 181 21.88 -5.91 -11.31
N GLY A 182 20.97 -6.25 -10.41
CA GLY A 182 19.68 -5.63 -10.22
C GLY A 182 19.47 -5.08 -8.83
N ASN A 183 18.23 -4.74 -8.53
CA ASN A 183 17.82 -4.27 -7.20
C ASN A 183 17.74 -5.45 -6.21
N VAL A 184 17.90 -5.13 -4.94
CA VAL A 184 17.93 -6.10 -3.85
C VAL A 184 16.91 -5.73 -2.79
N TYR A 185 16.09 -6.70 -2.42
CA TYR A 185 15.22 -6.63 -1.26
C TYR A 185 15.51 -7.80 -0.32
N ALA A 186 15.72 -7.51 0.96
CA ALA A 186 15.79 -8.49 2.03
C ALA A 186 14.84 -8.08 3.16
N ALA A 187 14.01 -9.01 3.64
CA ALA A 187 13.25 -8.76 4.86
C ALA A 187 14.17 -8.75 6.10
N GLY A 188 15.33 -9.39 6.03
CA GLY A 188 16.40 -9.38 7.01
C GLY A 188 17.54 -8.39 6.72
N ASN A 189 18.76 -8.82 7.00
CA ASN A 189 19.97 -8.05 6.78
C ASN A 189 20.52 -8.25 5.36
N VAL A 190 21.32 -7.27 4.92
CA VAL A 190 22.12 -7.39 3.68
C VAL A 190 23.59 -7.20 4.04
N ASP A 191 24.38 -8.27 3.84
CA ASP A 191 25.79 -8.32 4.18
C ASP A 191 26.63 -8.52 2.90
N LEU A 192 27.53 -7.58 2.62
CA LEU A 192 28.44 -7.62 1.50
C LEU A 192 29.86 -7.83 2.00
N ASP A 193 30.46 -8.99 1.70
CA ASP A 193 31.86 -9.26 1.98
C ASP A 193 32.79 -8.46 1.05
N GLN A 194 34.07 -8.54 1.33
CA GLN A 194 35.12 -7.76 0.66
C GLN A 194 35.03 -7.77 -0.87
N GLY A 195 34.77 -6.60 -1.45
CA GLY A 195 34.72 -6.42 -2.90
C GLY A 195 33.44 -6.93 -3.57
N ALA A 196 32.44 -7.36 -2.80
CA ALA A 196 31.11 -7.66 -3.34
C ALA A 196 30.41 -6.40 -3.88
N VAL A 197 29.56 -6.56 -4.89
CA VAL A 197 28.94 -5.41 -5.59
C VAL A 197 27.46 -5.64 -5.81
N ILE A 198 26.65 -4.64 -5.46
CA ILE A 198 25.26 -4.50 -5.92
C ILE A 198 25.14 -3.30 -6.82
N ASN A 199 24.65 -3.51 -8.06
CA ASN A 199 24.52 -2.43 -9.05
C ASN A 199 23.19 -1.69 -9.00
N GLY A 200 22.20 -2.19 -8.28
CA GLY A 200 20.90 -1.57 -8.07
C GLY A 200 20.72 -0.95 -6.70
N ASP A 201 19.49 -0.57 -6.41
CA ASP A 201 19.07 -0.11 -5.08
C ASP A 201 18.96 -1.28 -4.11
N VAL A 202 19.19 -1.01 -2.83
CA VAL A 202 19.11 -2.00 -1.75
C VAL A 202 18.06 -1.58 -0.74
N CYS A 203 17.17 -2.52 -0.43
CA CYS A 203 16.20 -2.38 0.64
C CYS A 203 16.36 -3.50 1.65
N ALA A 204 16.61 -3.17 2.90
CA ALA A 204 16.76 -4.11 4.01
C ALA A 204 15.79 -3.80 5.15
N GLY A 205 15.02 -4.81 5.56
CA GLY A 205 14.23 -4.75 6.79
C GLY A 205 15.09 -4.79 8.07
N GLY A 206 16.38 -5.14 7.94
CA GLY A 206 17.39 -5.15 8.99
C GLY A 206 18.52 -4.14 8.74
N ASN A 207 19.73 -4.58 9.06
CA ASN A 207 20.96 -3.80 8.86
C ASN A 207 21.54 -4.02 7.46
N VAL A 208 22.33 -3.06 7.00
CA VAL A 208 23.17 -3.19 5.80
C VAL A 208 24.62 -3.03 6.21
N GLN A 209 25.44 -4.07 5.94
CA GLN A 209 26.86 -4.09 6.24
C GLN A 209 27.68 -4.25 4.96
N LEU A 210 28.64 -3.35 4.77
CA LEU A 210 29.58 -3.41 3.68
C LEU A 210 30.99 -3.61 4.21
N ASP A 211 31.58 -4.76 3.93
CA ASP A 211 32.97 -5.03 4.28
C ASP A 211 33.94 -4.29 3.33
N GLN A 212 35.20 -4.41 3.62
CA GLN A 212 36.28 -3.63 2.98
C GLN A 212 36.24 -3.68 1.44
N GLY A 213 35.95 -2.52 0.84
CA GLY A 213 35.91 -2.36 -0.61
C GLY A 213 34.63 -2.86 -1.29
N ALA A 214 33.62 -3.26 -0.52
CA ALA A 214 32.28 -3.58 -1.04
C ALA A 214 31.59 -2.32 -1.59
N VAL A 215 30.73 -2.47 -2.59
CA VAL A 215 30.12 -1.34 -3.31
C VAL A 215 28.62 -1.56 -3.54
N ILE A 216 27.83 -0.55 -3.21
CA ILE A 216 26.45 -0.41 -3.68
C ILE A 216 26.37 0.81 -4.59
N ASN A 217 25.94 0.62 -5.85
CA ASN A 217 25.86 1.70 -6.83
C ASN A 217 24.52 2.46 -6.80
N GLY A 218 23.49 1.90 -6.19
CA GLY A 218 22.18 2.51 -6.00
C GLY A 218 22.00 3.18 -4.64
N ASN A 219 20.75 3.49 -4.33
CA ASN A 219 20.32 3.99 -3.02
C ASN A 219 20.22 2.84 -2.01
N VAL A 220 20.31 3.18 -0.73
CA VAL A 220 20.15 2.21 0.36
C VAL A 220 19.01 2.65 1.27
N TYR A 221 18.09 1.73 1.51
CA TYR A 221 16.97 1.87 2.44
C TYR A 221 17.11 0.78 3.50
N ALA A 222 17.46 1.15 4.73
CA ALA A 222 17.67 0.22 5.83
C ALA A 222 16.80 0.58 7.04
N ALA A 223 15.99 -0.36 7.53
CA ALA A 223 15.24 -0.16 8.76
C ALA A 223 16.17 -0.17 10.01
N GLY A 224 17.30 -0.89 9.93
CA GLY A 224 18.35 -0.95 10.95
C GLY A 224 19.47 0.06 10.73
N ASN A 225 20.70 -0.37 11.04
CA ASN A 225 21.92 0.41 10.86
C ASN A 225 22.55 0.19 9.49
N VAL A 226 23.37 1.14 9.08
CA VAL A 226 24.21 1.03 7.88
C VAL A 226 25.68 1.21 8.29
N ASP A 227 26.46 0.11 8.18
CA ASP A 227 27.85 0.07 8.60
C ASP A 227 28.76 -0.17 7.39
N LEU A 228 29.70 0.76 7.15
CA LEU A 228 30.66 0.67 6.06
C LEU A 228 32.07 0.53 6.61
N ASP A 229 32.73 -0.56 6.26
CA ASP A 229 34.12 -0.80 6.58
C ASP A 229 35.06 -0.07 5.60
N GLN A 230 36.35 -0.12 5.89
CA GLN A 230 37.39 0.63 5.20
C GLN A 230 37.33 0.51 3.66
N GLY A 231 37.08 1.63 3.01
CA GLY A 231 37.05 1.71 1.54
C GLY A 231 35.76 1.25 0.90
N ALA A 232 34.76 0.86 1.69
CA ALA A 232 33.41 0.56 1.17
C ALA A 232 32.74 1.81 0.62
N VAL A 233 31.89 1.66 -0.39
CA VAL A 233 31.27 2.77 -1.11
C VAL A 233 29.78 2.54 -1.33
N ILE A 234 28.98 3.55 -0.99
CA ILE A 234 27.60 3.68 -1.48
C ILE A 234 27.54 4.91 -2.37
N SER A 235 27.07 4.73 -3.62
CA SER A 235 27.03 5.83 -4.60
C SER A 235 25.74 6.65 -4.51
N GLY A 236 24.65 6.06 -4.07
CA GLY A 236 23.34 6.71 -3.90
C GLY A 236 23.11 7.31 -2.53
N ASP A 237 21.87 7.71 -2.29
CA ASP A 237 21.40 8.24 -1.02
C ASP A 237 21.15 7.10 0.00
N VAL A 238 21.27 7.42 1.31
CA VAL A 238 21.06 6.45 2.38
C VAL A 238 19.94 6.90 3.32
N TYR A 239 18.85 6.12 3.30
CA TYR A 239 17.68 6.25 4.17
C TYR A 239 17.80 5.21 5.26
N VAL A 240 17.87 5.63 6.53
CA VAL A 240 18.19 4.74 7.64
C VAL A 240 17.30 4.98 8.85
N GLY A 241 16.79 3.88 9.43
CA GLY A 241 16.03 3.93 10.69
C GLY A 241 16.92 3.94 11.93
N GLY A 242 18.16 3.43 11.82
CA GLY A 242 19.18 3.39 12.86
C GLY A 242 20.31 4.40 12.65
N ASP A 243 21.52 3.96 12.95
CA ASP A 243 22.73 4.76 12.84
C ASP A 243 23.51 4.44 11.57
N VAL A 244 24.28 5.42 11.05
CA VAL A 244 25.27 5.22 9.99
C VAL A 244 26.66 5.28 10.59
N GLN A 245 27.46 4.22 10.38
CA GLN A 245 28.84 4.15 10.81
C GLN A 245 29.77 4.03 9.59
N LEU A 246 30.79 4.87 9.55
CA LEU A 246 31.78 4.88 8.48
C LEU A 246 33.19 4.71 9.07
N ASP A 247 33.86 3.64 8.65
CA ASP A 247 35.26 3.42 8.98
C ASP A 247 36.18 4.19 8.00
N HIS A 248 37.51 4.16 8.27
CA HIS A 248 38.48 4.96 7.56
C HIS A 248 38.46 4.75 6.03
N GLY A 249 38.07 5.78 5.30
CA GLY A 249 38.05 5.76 3.85
C GLY A 249 36.75 5.22 3.24
N ALA A 250 35.78 4.82 4.06
CA ALA A 250 34.42 4.54 3.60
C ALA A 250 33.74 5.83 3.11
N VAL A 251 32.93 5.72 2.06
CA VAL A 251 32.31 6.88 1.41
C VAL A 251 30.86 6.60 1.05
N ILE A 252 29.98 7.51 1.45
CA ILE A 252 28.65 7.65 0.87
C ILE A 252 28.69 8.89 -0.02
N GLN A 253 28.36 8.76 -1.31
CA GLN A 253 28.44 9.85 -2.27
C GLN A 253 27.17 10.68 -2.34
N GLY A 254 26.01 10.06 -2.00
CA GLY A 254 24.72 10.71 -1.88
C GLY A 254 24.49 11.39 -0.54
N ASP A 255 23.24 11.81 -0.30
CA ASP A 255 22.81 12.40 0.97
C ASP A 255 22.59 11.33 2.04
N TYR A 256 23.07 11.58 3.27
CA TYR A 256 22.86 10.70 4.44
C TYR A 256 23.12 11.44 5.77
N PRO A 257 22.59 10.96 6.92
CA PRO A 257 21.46 10.05 6.99
C PRO A 257 20.17 10.76 6.59
N LEU A 258 19.34 10.08 5.79
CA LEU A 258 17.99 10.51 5.48
C LEU A 258 16.97 9.70 6.30
N PRO A 259 15.80 10.27 6.63
CA PRO A 259 14.78 9.53 7.38
C PRO A 259 14.29 8.32 6.59
N TYR A 260 14.21 7.18 7.28
CA TYR A 260 13.66 5.95 6.71
C TYR A 260 12.14 5.96 6.85
N ASP A 261 11.45 6.10 5.73
CA ASP A 261 9.98 6.07 5.65
C ASP A 261 9.44 4.74 5.09
N GLY A 262 10.30 3.72 5.04
CA GLY A 262 10.02 2.42 4.42
C GLY A 262 10.82 2.19 3.15
N CYS A 263 10.79 0.96 2.67
CA CYS A 263 11.35 0.62 1.39
C CYS A 263 10.44 1.06 0.24
N PRO A 264 10.97 1.66 -0.84
CA PRO A 264 10.16 2.01 -2.02
C PRO A 264 9.40 0.83 -2.62
N LEU A 265 9.78 -0.39 -2.27
CA LEU A 265 9.13 -1.64 -2.67
C LEU A 265 7.80 -1.93 -1.99
N PHE A 266 7.68 -1.48 -0.73
CA PHE A 266 6.47 -1.65 0.08
C PHE A 266 5.63 -0.39 0.15
N ASP A 267 6.10 0.70 -0.44
CA ASP A 267 5.16 1.75 -0.75
C ASP A 267 4.28 1.23 -1.88
N ILE A 268 3.13 0.68 -1.47
CA ILE A 268 1.99 0.32 -2.30
C ILE A 268 1.50 1.56 -3.09
N SER A 269 2.23 2.65 -3.06
CA SER A 269 2.08 3.81 -3.95
C SER A 269 2.35 3.48 -5.42
N GLY A 270 2.85 2.28 -5.74
CA GLY A 270 2.81 1.71 -7.09
C GLY A 270 1.41 1.30 -7.55
N ILE A 271 0.39 1.43 -6.69
CA ILE A 271 -1.00 1.41 -7.14
C ILE A 271 -1.32 2.81 -7.66
N ASP A 272 -1.10 3.01 -8.94
CA ASP A 272 -1.63 4.17 -9.63
C ASP A 272 -3.13 3.95 -9.85
N ILE A 273 -3.97 4.60 -9.03
CA ILE A 273 -5.42 4.64 -9.25
C ILE A 273 -5.64 5.55 -10.44
N GLN A 274 -5.67 4.96 -11.62
CA GLN A 274 -5.79 5.69 -12.87
C GLN A 274 -7.13 6.39 -13.02
N THR A 275 -8.22 5.78 -12.49
CA THR A 275 -9.55 6.40 -12.44
C THR A 275 -10.36 5.86 -11.28
N TRP A 276 -11.15 6.74 -10.68
CA TRP A 276 -12.07 6.44 -9.60
C TRP A 276 -13.44 6.96 -9.96
N GLU A 277 -14.38 6.07 -10.23
CA GLU A 277 -15.75 6.44 -10.55
C GLU A 277 -16.70 5.95 -9.45
N ILE A 278 -17.53 6.86 -8.94
CA ILE A 278 -18.60 6.53 -7.97
C ILE A 278 -19.93 6.70 -8.69
N SER A 279 -20.69 5.61 -8.79
CA SER A 279 -22.06 5.63 -9.30
C SER A 279 -23.05 5.22 -8.21
N ARG A 280 -24.23 5.83 -8.22
CA ARG A 280 -25.36 5.50 -7.34
C ARG A 280 -26.58 5.13 -8.16
N GLN A 281 -27.24 4.09 -7.72
CA GLN A 281 -28.52 3.64 -8.25
C GLN A 281 -29.56 3.52 -7.14
#